data_4d6a7f1d559d94a8c0313ad686ef014c
#
_entry.id   4d6a7f1d559d94a8c0313ad686ef014c
#
_cell.length_a   1.000
_cell.length_b   1.000
_cell.length_c   1.000
_cell.angle_alpha   90.00
_cell.angle_beta   90.00
_cell.angle_gamma   90.00
#
_symmetry.space_group_name_H-M   'P 1'
#
loop_
_entity.id
_entity.type
_entity.pdbx_description
1 polymer ?
#
loop_
_entity_poly.entity_id
_entity_poly.type
_entity_poly.pdbx_seq_one_letter_code
_entity_poly.pdbx_strand_id
1 'polypeptide(L)'
;MDPGSRDEGAKGKNPTSLFPCAPKRLLQQPPSNRPQPGHQFSAQRIQQHNTAIMADEYDAEQAAELKRKRAFRKFSYRGIDLDQLLDLSSDQLRDVVHARARRRINRGLKRRPMGLIKKLRKAKQEAQPNEKPDLVKTHLRDMIVVPEMIGSVIGIYSGKEFNQVEIKPEMVGHYLAEFSISYKPVKHGRPGIGATHSSRFIPLK
;
A
#
# COMPACT_ATOMS: atom_id res chain seq x y z
N MET A 1 39.24 22.33 43.62
CA MET A 1 38.53 21.81 44.81
C MET A 1 37.59 20.72 44.34
N ASP A 2 38.11 19.52 44.31
CA ASP A 2 37.37 18.26 44.42
C ASP A 2 36.85 18.13 45.87
N PRO A 3 36.00 17.19 46.25
CA PRO A 3 35.65 15.90 45.68
C PRO A 3 34.20 15.38 46.00
N GLY A 4 33.92 14.17 45.53
CA GLY A 4 33.01 13.25 46.20
C GLY A 4 32.08 12.52 45.23
N SER A 5 32.34 11.42 44.74
CA SER A 5 32.48 9.99 45.12
C SER A 5 31.25 9.36 45.75
N ARG A 6 30.93 8.15 45.20
CA ARG A 6 30.19 6.99 45.77
C ARG A 6 28.71 6.95 45.45
N ASP A 7 28.07 5.82 45.14
CA ASP A 7 28.35 4.39 45.37
C ASP A 7 27.54 3.55 44.38
N GLU A 8 28.07 2.55 43.83
CA GLU A 8 27.91 1.10 43.92
C GLU A 8 26.56 0.54 44.34
N GLY A 9 26.14 -0.47 43.57
CA GLY A 9 25.48 -1.61 44.12
C GLY A 9 24.16 -1.99 43.46
N ALA A 10 24.06 -3.03 42.68
CA ALA A 10 23.65 -4.35 43.12
C ALA A 10 23.31 -5.29 41.97
N LYS A 11 24.02 -6.35 41.98
CA LYS A 11 23.81 -7.59 41.24
C LYS A 11 22.47 -8.23 41.58
N GLY A 12 21.69 -8.62 40.59
CA GLY A 12 20.55 -9.51 40.73
C GLY A 12 20.73 -10.73 39.84
N LYS A 13 21.00 -11.83 40.49
CA LYS A 13 21.29 -13.16 39.95
C LYS A 13 20.04 -13.83 39.34
N ASN A 14 20.22 -14.48 38.20
CA ASN A 14 19.33 -15.51 37.69
C ASN A 14 19.38 -16.77 38.56
N PRO A 15 18.27 -17.45 38.74
CA PRO A 15 18.34 -18.86 39.08
C PRO A 15 17.96 -19.74 37.89
N THR A 16 18.90 -20.52 37.55
CA THR A 16 18.85 -21.76 36.81
C THR A 16 17.87 -22.73 37.45
N SER A 17 16.93 -23.28 36.74
CA SER A 17 16.24 -24.50 37.15
C SER A 17 16.49 -25.61 36.13
N LEU A 18 17.23 -26.55 36.63
CA LEU A 18 17.51 -27.86 36.09
C LEU A 18 16.21 -28.70 35.92
N PHE A 19 16.08 -29.33 34.79
CA PHE A 19 15.25 -30.51 34.63
C PHE A 19 16.14 -31.74 34.43
N PRO A 20 15.92 -32.78 35.21
CA PRO A 20 16.29 -34.12 34.80
C PRO A 20 15.02 -34.93 34.60
N CYS A 21 14.86 -35.56 33.47
CA CYS A 21 14.03 -36.75 33.40
C CYS A 21 14.57 -37.71 32.39
N ALA A 22 14.95 -38.84 32.93
CA ALA A 22 15.48 -40.01 32.28
C ALA A 22 14.37 -40.93 31.67
N PRO A 23 14.73 -41.99 31.01
CA PRO A 23 14.04 -42.52 29.84
C PRO A 23 13.10 -43.68 30.21
N LYS A 24 12.03 -43.85 29.48
CA LYS A 24 11.26 -45.11 29.43
C LYS A 24 11.47 -45.77 28.09
N ARG A 25 12.22 -46.86 28.11
CA ARG A 25 12.19 -47.91 27.11
C ARG A 25 10.80 -48.49 27.02
N LEU A 26 10.25 -48.60 25.85
CA LEU A 26 9.15 -49.48 25.56
C LEU A 26 9.26 -50.04 24.14
N LEU A 27 9.60 -51.32 24.11
CA LEU A 27 9.11 -52.38 23.24
C LEU A 27 9.03 -52.11 21.73
N GLN A 28 10.01 -52.64 21.05
CA GLN A 28 10.01 -52.95 19.63
C GLN A 28 8.88 -53.91 19.29
N GLN A 29 7.99 -53.52 18.43
CA GLN A 29 7.11 -54.42 17.67
C GLN A 29 7.68 -54.60 16.27
N PRO A 30 7.57 -55.82 15.71
CA PRO A 30 8.14 -56.14 14.40
C PRO A 30 7.35 -55.50 13.27
N PRO A 31 7.96 -55.24 12.11
CA PRO A 31 7.30 -54.55 11.02
C PRO A 31 6.26 -55.45 10.34
N SER A 32 5.01 -55.02 10.39
CA SER A 32 3.96 -55.59 9.58
C SER A 32 4.11 -55.13 8.13
N ASN A 33 4.43 -56.08 7.30
CA ASN A 33 4.53 -55.95 5.85
C ASN A 33 3.12 -55.65 5.27
N ARG A 34 2.79 -54.36 5.08
CA ARG A 34 1.65 -53.93 4.26
C ARG A 34 2.18 -53.30 2.99
N PRO A 35 1.70 -53.68 1.80
CA PRO A 35 2.09 -53.08 0.55
C PRO A 35 1.61 -51.61 0.57
N GLN A 36 2.54 -50.70 0.35
CA GLN A 36 2.30 -49.26 0.24
C GLN A 36 1.66 -48.93 -1.13
N PRO A 37 0.49 -48.34 -1.22
CA PRO A 37 -0.02 -47.80 -2.47
C PRO A 37 0.57 -46.37 -2.68
N GLY A 38 1.87 -46.32 -3.04
CA GLY A 38 2.61 -45.04 -3.03
C GLY A 38 2.84 -44.36 -4.38
N HIS A 39 2.46 -44.97 -5.50
CA HIS A 39 2.83 -44.40 -6.81
C HIS A 39 1.68 -43.77 -7.62
N GLN A 40 0.42 -43.94 -7.25
CA GLN A 40 -0.69 -43.32 -8.00
C GLN A 40 -1.04 -41.91 -7.47
N PHE A 41 -0.74 -41.60 -6.21
CA PHE A 41 -1.02 -40.27 -5.63
C PHE A 41 -0.08 -39.15 -6.11
N SER A 42 1.13 -39.49 -6.54
CA SER A 42 2.09 -38.47 -7.02
C SER A 42 1.74 -37.94 -8.41
N ALA A 43 1.29 -38.81 -9.32
CA ALA A 43 0.93 -38.41 -10.67
C ALA A 43 -0.34 -37.52 -10.72
N GLN A 44 -1.33 -37.87 -9.90
CA GLN A 44 -2.55 -37.05 -9.79
C GLN A 44 -2.28 -35.64 -9.19
N ARG A 45 -1.38 -35.57 -8.22
CA ARG A 45 -0.99 -34.27 -7.61
C ARG A 45 -0.23 -33.39 -8.60
N ILE A 46 0.63 -33.96 -9.43
CA ILE A 46 1.35 -33.23 -10.48
C ILE A 46 0.39 -32.75 -11.57
N GLN A 47 -0.57 -33.59 -11.97
CA GLN A 47 -1.58 -33.17 -12.95
C GLN A 47 -2.50 -32.06 -12.42
N GLN A 48 -2.93 -32.13 -11.16
CA GLN A 48 -3.72 -31.06 -10.53
C GLN A 48 -2.93 -29.77 -10.39
N HIS A 49 -1.65 -29.83 -10.10
CA HIS A 49 -0.79 -28.64 -9.99
C HIS A 49 -0.56 -28.00 -11.37
N ASN A 50 -0.33 -28.80 -12.41
CA ASN A 50 -0.16 -28.28 -13.77
C ASN A 50 -1.46 -27.67 -14.34
N THR A 51 -2.63 -28.25 -14.03
CA THR A 51 -3.92 -27.67 -14.44
C THR A 51 -4.23 -26.36 -13.71
N ALA A 52 -3.83 -26.21 -12.45
CA ALA A 52 -3.98 -24.95 -11.71
C ALA A 52 -3.08 -23.85 -12.30
N ILE A 53 -1.83 -24.15 -12.61
CA ILE A 53 -0.88 -23.17 -13.22
C ILE A 53 -1.40 -22.72 -14.59
N MET A 54 -1.88 -23.63 -15.41
CA MET A 54 -2.45 -23.27 -16.73
C MET A 54 -3.74 -22.44 -16.62
N ALA A 55 -4.57 -22.66 -15.59
CA ALA A 55 -5.75 -21.86 -15.33
C ALA A 55 -5.37 -20.43 -14.92
N ASP A 56 -4.38 -20.27 -14.04
CA ASP A 56 -3.91 -18.96 -13.59
C ASP A 56 -3.28 -18.15 -14.74
N GLU A 57 -2.50 -18.78 -15.64
CA GLU A 57 -1.96 -18.13 -16.84
C GLU A 57 -3.06 -17.68 -17.80
N TYR A 58 -4.08 -18.53 -18.03
CA TYR A 58 -5.20 -18.21 -18.89
C TYR A 58 -6.03 -17.04 -18.35
N ASP A 59 -6.27 -16.99 -17.06
CA ASP A 59 -6.95 -15.88 -16.39
C ASP A 59 -6.16 -14.59 -16.47
N ALA A 60 -4.83 -14.66 -16.40
CA ALA A 60 -3.95 -13.50 -16.52
C ALA A 60 -3.98 -12.90 -17.93
N GLU A 61 -3.96 -13.72 -18.97
CA GLU A 61 -4.06 -13.28 -20.36
C GLU A 61 -5.43 -12.66 -20.66
N GLN A 62 -6.52 -13.29 -20.22
CA GLN A 62 -7.86 -12.75 -20.35
C GLN A 62 -8.03 -11.41 -19.62
N ALA A 63 -7.48 -11.29 -18.42
CA ALA A 63 -7.50 -10.04 -17.69
C ALA A 63 -6.70 -8.94 -18.40
N ALA A 64 -5.58 -9.27 -19.06
CA ALA A 64 -4.79 -8.34 -19.84
C ALA A 64 -5.56 -7.89 -21.11
N GLU A 65 -6.25 -8.80 -21.80
CA GLU A 65 -7.09 -8.46 -22.95
C GLU A 65 -8.28 -7.58 -22.56
N LEU A 66 -8.95 -7.89 -21.45
CA LEU A 66 -10.04 -7.07 -20.93
C LEU A 66 -9.55 -5.66 -20.56
N LYS A 67 -8.34 -5.53 -20.03
CA LYS A 67 -7.72 -4.21 -19.78
C LYS A 67 -7.46 -3.45 -21.08
N ARG A 68 -6.95 -4.12 -22.13
CA ARG A 68 -6.76 -3.52 -23.46
C ARG A 68 -8.08 -3.06 -24.08
N LYS A 69 -9.14 -3.87 -24.00
CA LYS A 69 -10.47 -3.53 -24.52
C LYS A 69 -11.13 -2.38 -23.76
N ARG A 70 -10.85 -2.19 -22.46
CA ARG A 70 -11.39 -1.09 -21.64
C ARG A 70 -10.64 0.23 -21.85
N ALA A 71 -9.44 0.22 -22.40
CA ALA A 71 -8.63 1.41 -22.65
C ALA A 71 -9.04 2.14 -23.94
N PHE A 72 -10.33 2.50 -24.08
CA PHE A 72 -10.84 3.24 -25.22
C PHE A 72 -10.24 4.65 -25.34
N ARG A 73 -9.82 5.26 -24.24
CA ARG A 73 -9.28 6.61 -24.21
C ARG A 73 -7.83 6.57 -23.77
N LYS A 74 -6.93 6.86 -24.68
CA LYS A 74 -5.52 7.04 -24.33
C LYS A 74 -5.39 8.31 -23.49
N PHE A 75 -4.71 8.19 -22.36
CA PHE A 75 -4.39 9.35 -21.52
C PHE A 75 -3.17 10.06 -22.11
N SER A 76 -3.30 11.36 -22.32
CA SER A 76 -2.18 12.23 -22.65
C SER A 76 -2.10 13.38 -21.65
N TYR A 77 -0.89 13.69 -21.21
CA TYR A 77 -0.62 14.82 -20.33
C TYR A 77 0.12 15.90 -21.12
N ARG A 78 -0.55 17.01 -21.41
CA ARG A 78 -0.02 18.13 -22.22
C ARG A 78 0.54 17.68 -23.58
N GLY A 79 -0.10 16.75 -24.21
CA GLY A 79 0.30 16.22 -25.53
C GLY A 79 1.32 15.09 -25.48
N ILE A 80 1.76 14.66 -24.30
CA ILE A 80 2.69 13.53 -24.11
C ILE A 80 1.88 12.31 -23.67
N ASP A 81 2.08 11.19 -24.34
CA ASP A 81 1.44 9.92 -23.97
C ASP A 81 1.99 9.37 -22.66
N LEU A 82 1.18 8.55 -21.97
CA LEU A 82 1.53 8.02 -20.65
C LEU A 82 2.86 7.25 -20.65
N ASP A 83 3.11 6.47 -21.66
CA ASP A 83 4.33 5.65 -21.77
C ASP A 83 5.57 6.56 -21.85
N GLN A 84 5.52 7.56 -22.71
CA GLN A 84 6.58 8.57 -22.84
C GLN A 84 6.74 9.40 -21.55
N LEU A 85 5.62 9.68 -20.84
CA LEU A 85 5.64 10.43 -19.59
C LEU A 85 6.38 9.69 -18.47
N LEU A 86 6.34 8.35 -18.47
CA LEU A 86 7.06 7.52 -17.51
C LEU A 86 8.57 7.49 -17.74
N ASP A 87 8.98 7.63 -18.99
CA ASP A 87 10.40 7.61 -19.40
C ASP A 87 11.10 8.96 -19.28
N LEU A 88 10.35 10.05 -18.99
CA LEU A 88 10.91 11.39 -18.88
C LEU A 88 11.88 11.51 -17.69
N SER A 89 13.01 12.16 -17.94
CA SER A 89 13.92 12.59 -16.88
C SER A 89 13.32 13.70 -16.00
N SER A 90 13.86 13.88 -14.80
CA SER A 90 13.39 14.94 -13.89
C SER A 90 13.44 16.34 -14.51
N ASP A 91 14.43 16.63 -15.36
CA ASP A 91 14.57 17.94 -16.01
C ASP A 91 13.52 18.14 -17.11
N GLN A 92 13.29 17.13 -17.92
CA GLN A 92 12.22 17.16 -18.93
C GLN A 92 10.84 17.25 -18.29
N LEU A 93 10.60 16.49 -17.21
CA LEU A 93 9.35 16.55 -16.46
C LEU A 93 9.10 17.97 -15.90
N ARG A 94 10.16 18.65 -15.45
CA ARG A 94 10.08 20.03 -14.95
C ARG A 94 9.52 20.99 -16.00
N ASP A 95 9.89 20.84 -17.25
CA ASP A 95 9.45 21.74 -18.32
C ASP A 95 7.98 21.49 -18.71
N VAL A 96 7.52 20.26 -18.60
CA VAL A 96 6.15 19.84 -18.93
C VAL A 96 5.13 20.22 -17.82
N VAL A 97 5.52 20.14 -16.54
CA VAL A 97 4.60 20.41 -15.43
C VAL A 97 4.24 21.89 -15.27
N HIS A 98 3.13 22.17 -14.59
CA HIS A 98 2.70 23.55 -14.30
C HIS A 98 3.68 24.27 -13.35
N ALA A 99 3.59 25.61 -13.28
CA ALA A 99 4.55 26.46 -12.57
C ALA A 99 4.76 26.09 -11.09
N ARG A 100 3.70 25.70 -10.37
CA ARG A 100 3.78 25.34 -8.95
C ARG A 100 4.59 24.06 -8.77
N ALA A 101 4.33 23.04 -9.56
CA ALA A 101 5.07 21.78 -9.55
C ALA A 101 6.53 21.99 -10.00
N ARG A 102 6.75 22.78 -11.05
CA ARG A 102 8.07 23.18 -11.53
C ARG A 102 8.90 23.82 -10.42
N ARG A 103 8.32 24.77 -9.70
CA ARG A 103 9.01 25.42 -8.58
C ARG A 103 9.37 24.43 -7.47
N ARG A 104 8.50 23.47 -7.18
CA ARG A 104 8.78 22.43 -6.17
C ARG A 104 9.92 21.51 -6.60
N ILE A 105 9.94 21.10 -7.85
CA ILE A 105 11.00 20.25 -8.42
C ILE A 105 12.34 21.02 -8.41
N ASN A 106 12.35 22.31 -8.85
CA ASN A 106 13.55 23.14 -8.86
C ASN A 106 14.18 23.33 -7.47
N ARG A 107 13.35 23.41 -6.43
CA ARG A 107 13.85 23.48 -5.04
C ARG A 107 14.39 22.15 -4.52
N GLY A 108 14.31 21.11 -5.31
CA GLY A 108 14.75 19.76 -5.00
C GLY A 108 13.81 19.00 -4.08
N LEU A 109 13.80 17.68 -4.25
CA LEU A 109 13.09 16.75 -3.37
C LEU A 109 13.98 16.46 -2.16
N LYS A 110 13.46 16.73 -0.97
CA LYS A 110 14.13 16.45 0.29
C LYS A 110 14.14 14.94 0.59
N ARG A 111 14.86 14.55 1.63
CA ARG A 111 15.03 13.15 2.06
C ARG A 111 13.70 12.39 2.25
N ARG A 112 12.69 13.03 2.87
CA ARG A 112 11.39 12.38 3.14
C ARG A 112 10.61 12.03 1.87
N PRO A 113 10.42 12.94 0.89
CA PRO A 113 9.83 12.62 -0.41
C PRO A 113 10.53 11.48 -1.14
N MET A 114 11.87 11.49 -1.17
CA MET A 114 12.65 10.41 -1.78
C MET A 114 12.46 9.06 -1.07
N GLY A 115 12.31 9.09 0.25
CA GLY A 115 11.98 7.88 1.02
C GLY A 115 10.60 7.31 0.68
N LEU A 116 9.61 8.17 0.42
CA LEU A 116 8.29 7.74 -0.04
C LEU A 116 8.36 7.07 -1.42
N ILE A 117 9.05 7.70 -2.39
CA ILE A 117 9.22 7.14 -3.74
C ILE A 117 9.87 5.75 -3.69
N LYS A 118 10.92 5.60 -2.88
CA LYS A 118 11.58 4.29 -2.69
C LYS A 118 10.63 3.22 -2.16
N LYS A 119 9.78 3.56 -1.19
CA LYS A 119 8.77 2.63 -0.65
C LYS A 119 7.73 2.25 -1.70
N LEU A 120 7.29 3.20 -2.52
CA LEU A 120 6.32 2.94 -3.58
C LEU A 120 6.90 2.06 -4.69
N ARG A 121 8.17 2.28 -5.06
CA ARG A 121 8.87 1.40 -6.01
C ARG A 121 8.95 -0.04 -5.49
N LYS A 122 9.32 -0.19 -4.22
CA LYS A 122 9.39 -1.50 -3.56
C LYS A 122 8.02 -2.20 -3.56
N ALA A 123 6.97 -1.51 -3.13
CA ALA A 123 5.60 -2.06 -3.12
C ALA A 123 5.12 -2.48 -4.52
N LYS A 124 5.50 -1.75 -5.58
CA LYS A 124 5.20 -2.14 -6.96
C LYS A 124 5.95 -3.37 -7.44
N GLN A 125 7.20 -3.54 -6.99
CA GLN A 125 8.02 -4.71 -7.35
C GLN A 125 7.56 -5.98 -6.63
N GLU A 126 7.05 -5.85 -5.40
CA GLU A 126 6.56 -6.96 -4.59
C GLU A 126 5.14 -7.39 -4.99
N ALA A 127 4.39 -6.52 -5.66
CA ALA A 127 3.03 -6.82 -6.12
C ALA A 127 3.03 -7.84 -7.25
N GLN A 128 2.10 -8.78 -7.18
CA GLN A 128 1.87 -9.76 -8.24
C GLN A 128 1.32 -9.10 -9.51
N PRO A 129 1.56 -9.66 -10.70
CA PRO A 129 0.95 -9.18 -11.92
C PRO A 129 -0.59 -9.24 -11.77
N ASN A 130 -1.27 -8.14 -12.10
CA ASN A 130 -2.72 -7.94 -11.95
C ASN A 130 -3.24 -7.65 -10.53
N GLU A 131 -2.41 -7.66 -9.51
CA GLU A 131 -2.79 -7.27 -8.16
C GLU A 131 -2.47 -5.79 -7.87
N LYS A 132 -3.20 -5.19 -6.93
CA LYS A 132 -2.90 -3.83 -6.48
C LYS A 132 -1.72 -3.87 -5.53
N PRO A 133 -0.76 -2.94 -5.65
CA PRO A 133 0.36 -2.86 -4.72
C PRO A 133 -0.10 -2.52 -3.30
N ASP A 134 0.72 -2.89 -2.34
CA ASP A 134 0.48 -2.65 -0.93
C ASP A 134 0.28 -1.17 -0.58
N LEU A 135 -0.55 -0.94 0.43
CA LEU A 135 -0.86 0.39 0.94
C LEU A 135 0.33 1.03 1.65
N VAL A 136 0.85 2.10 1.09
CA VAL A 136 1.91 2.90 1.73
C VAL A 136 1.32 4.12 2.44
N LYS A 137 1.34 4.12 3.78
CA LYS A 137 0.87 5.25 4.60
C LYS A 137 1.90 6.36 4.67
N THR A 138 1.46 7.62 4.51
CA THR A 138 2.32 8.80 4.54
C THR A 138 1.65 10.00 5.20
N HIS A 139 2.47 10.84 5.85
CA HIS A 139 2.09 12.16 6.34
C HIS A 139 2.47 13.29 5.37
N LEU A 140 3.13 12.96 4.26
CA LEU A 140 3.61 13.94 3.29
C LEU A 140 2.46 14.47 2.42
N ARG A 141 1.77 15.47 2.94
CA ARG A 141 0.68 16.14 2.23
C ARG A 141 1.17 17.10 1.14
N ASP A 142 2.39 17.60 1.28
CA ASP A 142 3.04 18.57 0.38
C ASP A 142 3.79 17.91 -0.79
N MET A 143 3.70 16.60 -0.94
CA MET A 143 4.29 15.87 -2.05
C MET A 143 3.44 16.02 -3.31
N ILE A 144 4.10 16.28 -4.43
CA ILE A 144 3.48 16.31 -5.75
C ILE A 144 3.47 14.90 -6.33
N VAL A 145 2.38 14.55 -6.95
CA VAL A 145 2.25 13.27 -7.66
C VAL A 145 3.13 13.32 -8.92
N VAL A 146 4.12 12.47 -8.95
CA VAL A 146 5.01 12.24 -10.10
C VAL A 146 4.52 11.04 -10.92
N PRO A 147 4.84 10.95 -12.22
CA PRO A 147 4.40 9.85 -13.08
C PRO A 147 4.76 8.46 -12.53
N GLU A 148 5.91 8.30 -11.88
CA GLU A 148 6.32 7.05 -11.25
C GLU A 148 5.33 6.50 -10.20
N MET A 149 4.52 7.37 -9.59
CA MET A 149 3.55 6.98 -8.56
C MET A 149 2.25 6.39 -9.14
N ILE A 150 2.02 6.51 -10.43
CA ILE A 150 0.80 6.02 -11.07
C ILE A 150 0.63 4.52 -10.80
N GLY A 151 -0.59 4.12 -10.43
CA GLY A 151 -0.93 2.74 -10.09
C GLY A 151 -0.58 2.31 -8.66
N SER A 152 0.07 3.16 -7.86
CA SER A 152 0.31 2.88 -6.44
C SER A 152 -0.89 3.25 -5.59
N VAL A 153 -1.04 2.57 -4.44
CA VAL A 153 -2.05 2.89 -3.42
C VAL A 153 -1.37 3.62 -2.26
N ILE A 154 -1.80 4.85 -1.99
CA ILE A 154 -1.20 5.70 -0.96
C ILE A 154 -2.23 6.04 0.11
N GLY A 155 -1.88 5.82 1.38
CA GLY A 155 -2.65 6.28 2.52
C GLY A 155 -2.19 7.66 2.96
N ILE A 156 -2.99 8.69 2.67
CA ILE A 156 -2.66 10.08 2.97
C ILE A 156 -3.32 10.49 4.29
N TYR A 157 -2.53 10.99 5.23
CA TYR A 157 -3.03 11.43 6.53
C TYR A 157 -3.87 12.70 6.42
N SER A 158 -5.11 12.64 6.94
CA SER A 158 -6.04 13.78 6.96
C SER A 158 -5.97 14.62 8.25
N GLY A 159 -5.19 14.19 9.24
CA GLY A 159 -5.18 14.73 10.60
C GLY A 159 -5.87 13.80 11.60
N LYS A 160 -6.84 13.01 11.15
CA LYS A 160 -7.62 12.05 11.94
C LYS A 160 -7.35 10.60 11.51
N GLU A 161 -7.34 10.37 10.21
CA GLU A 161 -7.25 9.03 9.61
C GLU A 161 -6.40 9.05 8.33
N PHE A 162 -6.06 7.88 7.82
CA PHE A 162 -5.36 7.71 6.55
C PHE A 162 -6.36 7.37 5.45
N ASN A 163 -6.60 8.34 4.56
CA ASN A 163 -7.43 8.12 3.40
C ASN A 163 -6.65 7.37 2.32
N GLN A 164 -7.18 6.24 1.89
CA GLN A 164 -6.58 5.43 0.84
C GLN A 164 -6.94 6.00 -0.52
N VAL A 165 -5.93 6.28 -1.33
CA VAL A 165 -6.08 6.84 -2.67
C VAL A 165 -5.24 6.03 -3.64
N GLU A 166 -5.89 5.50 -4.67
CA GLU A 166 -5.21 4.91 -5.82
C GLU A 166 -4.82 6.02 -6.80
N ILE A 167 -3.54 6.10 -7.11
CA ILE A 167 -3.01 7.16 -7.96
C ILE A 167 -3.31 6.87 -9.43
N LYS A 168 -4.17 7.70 -10.01
CA LYS A 168 -4.52 7.66 -11.43
C LYS A 168 -3.62 8.59 -12.25
N PRO A 169 -3.48 8.36 -13.57
CA PRO A 169 -2.70 9.24 -14.44
C PRO A 169 -3.14 10.71 -14.41
N GLU A 170 -4.44 10.96 -14.24
CA GLU A 170 -5.04 12.31 -14.17
C GLU A 170 -4.57 13.12 -12.96
N MET A 171 -4.03 12.44 -11.93
CA MET A 171 -3.58 13.09 -10.69
C MET A 171 -2.16 13.65 -10.78
N VAL A 172 -1.46 13.45 -11.88
CA VAL A 172 -0.08 13.92 -12.06
C VAL A 172 -0.01 15.44 -11.94
N GLY A 173 0.94 15.94 -11.16
CA GLY A 173 1.14 17.36 -10.90
C GLY A 173 0.32 17.92 -9.72
N HIS A 174 -0.66 17.22 -9.20
CA HIS A 174 -1.42 17.61 -8.02
C HIS A 174 -0.69 17.26 -6.72
N TYR A 175 -1.03 17.96 -5.63
CA TYR A 175 -0.51 17.62 -4.31
C TYR A 175 -1.31 16.49 -3.68
N LEU A 176 -0.66 15.64 -2.89
CA LEU A 176 -1.34 14.58 -2.15
C LEU A 176 -2.42 15.13 -1.19
N ALA A 177 -2.23 16.35 -0.67
CA ALA A 177 -3.21 17.01 0.19
C ALA A 177 -4.58 17.24 -0.46
N GLU A 178 -4.63 17.39 -1.77
CA GLU A 178 -5.87 17.61 -2.52
C GLU A 178 -6.80 16.40 -2.50
N PHE A 179 -6.23 15.21 -2.37
CA PHE A 179 -6.96 13.93 -2.34
C PHE A 179 -7.37 13.48 -0.93
N SER A 180 -6.94 14.20 0.09
CA SER A 180 -7.27 13.91 1.49
C SER A 180 -7.62 15.18 2.22
N ILE A 181 -8.90 15.53 2.24
CA ILE A 181 -9.41 16.75 2.88
C ILE A 181 -9.31 16.59 4.40
N SER A 182 -8.78 17.60 5.09
CA SER A 182 -8.60 17.60 6.55
C SER A 182 -9.88 17.92 7.32
N TYR A 183 -10.85 18.58 6.68
CA TYR A 183 -12.14 18.92 7.28
C TYR A 183 -13.28 18.66 6.30
N LYS A 184 -14.45 18.37 6.83
CA LYS A 184 -15.67 18.21 6.02
C LYS A 184 -16.28 19.58 5.76
N PRO A 185 -16.50 19.98 4.50
CA PRO A 185 -17.18 21.23 4.20
C PRO A 185 -18.56 21.28 4.84
N VAL A 186 -18.87 22.43 5.43
CA VAL A 186 -20.17 22.62 6.08
C VAL A 186 -21.25 22.67 5.00
N LYS A 187 -22.30 21.85 5.16
CA LYS A 187 -23.52 21.92 4.39
C LYS A 187 -24.59 22.51 5.28
N HIS A 188 -24.96 23.76 5.03
CA HIS A 188 -26.06 24.39 5.74
C HIS A 188 -27.40 23.76 5.33
N GLY A 189 -28.33 23.71 6.27
CA GLY A 189 -29.73 23.39 5.96
C GLY A 189 -30.36 24.44 5.05
N ARG A 190 -31.53 24.13 4.51
CA ARG A 190 -32.30 25.12 3.72
C ARG A 190 -32.63 26.36 4.57
N PRO A 191 -32.40 27.58 4.04
CA PRO A 191 -32.88 28.80 4.72
C PRO A 191 -34.38 28.71 4.98
N GLY A 192 -34.84 29.13 6.14
CA GLY A 192 -36.27 29.13 6.51
C GLY A 192 -36.84 27.85 7.12
N ILE A 193 -36.11 26.73 7.04
CA ILE A 193 -36.45 25.53 7.84
C ILE A 193 -35.57 25.60 9.07
N GLY A 194 -36.10 26.23 10.12
CA GLY A 194 -35.33 26.67 11.25
C GLY A 194 -34.70 25.57 12.06
N ALA A 195 -33.65 25.97 12.75
CA ALA A 195 -32.98 25.18 13.76
C ALA A 195 -33.86 24.92 14.99
N THR A 196 -35.01 25.62 15.13
CA THR A 196 -35.93 25.51 16.24
C THR A 196 -37.19 24.74 15.87
N HIS A 197 -37.76 23.99 16.82
CA HIS A 197 -39.01 23.25 16.62
C HIS A 197 -40.20 24.14 16.19
N SER A 198 -40.24 25.37 16.65
CA SER A 198 -41.29 26.34 16.32
C SER A 198 -41.35 26.74 14.85
N SER A 199 -40.23 26.70 14.11
CA SER A 199 -40.22 27.00 12.66
C SER A 199 -40.58 25.79 11.80
N ARG A 200 -40.64 24.59 12.37
CA ARG A 200 -41.04 23.37 11.68
C ARG A 200 -42.52 23.08 11.78
N PHE A 201 -43.20 23.63 12.80
CA PHE A 201 -44.62 23.40 13.09
C PHE A 201 -45.35 24.77 13.06
N ILE A 202 -46.04 25.04 11.97
CA ILE A 202 -46.94 26.16 11.87
C ILE A 202 -48.37 25.59 12.09
N PRO A 203 -49.06 25.90 13.20
CA PRO A 203 -50.43 25.45 13.39
C PRO A 203 -51.32 26.12 12.34
N LEU A 204 -52.04 25.31 11.58
CA LEU A 204 -53.08 25.78 10.69
C LEU A 204 -54.25 26.32 11.58
N LYS A 205 -54.56 27.57 11.41
CA LYS A 205 -55.76 28.16 12.00
C LYS A 205 -56.93 27.95 11.09
#